data_850e3fd01d7aaf7b8f388c735aedc787
#
_entry.id   850e3fd01d7aaf7b8f388c735aedc787
#
_cell.length_a   1.000
_cell.length_b   1.000
_cell.length_c   1.000
_cell.angle_alpha   90.00
_cell.angle_beta   90.00
_cell.angle_gamma   90.00
#
_symmetry.space_group_name_H-M   'P 1'
#
loop_
_entity.id
_entity.type
_entity.pdbx_description
1 polymer ?
#
loop_
_entity_poly.entity_id
_entity_poly.type
_entity_poly.pdbx_seq_one_letter_code
_entity_poly.pdbx_strand_id
1 'polypeptide(L)'
;MAFTQKTIIRNVSPMDVVRCFHSHKFIEFLTLGQPVKIESWKGIDNNKEASFSFWFFGWRKMSVVHENYILNREYLSFEDKGLILPFGLQGWTHRHIVKPYESGALIIDQIHLEE
;
A
#
# COMPACT_ATOMS: atom_id res chain seq x y z
N MET A 1 -5.27 4.66 -16.92
CA MET A 1 -4.12 3.75 -17.03
C MET A 1 -4.12 2.80 -15.83
N ALA A 2 -3.88 1.53 -16.07
CA ALA A 2 -3.85 0.54 -15.01
C ALA A 2 -2.66 -0.40 -15.20
N PHE A 3 -2.04 -0.85 -14.12
CA PHE A 3 -0.97 -1.83 -14.17
C PHE A 3 -0.94 -2.69 -12.92
N THR A 4 -0.37 -3.89 -13.07
CA THR A 4 -0.31 -4.89 -12.01
C THR A 4 1.13 -5.36 -11.83
N GLN A 5 1.56 -5.47 -10.59
CA GLN A 5 2.84 -6.05 -10.22
C GLN A 5 2.61 -7.22 -9.27
N LYS A 6 3.37 -8.31 -9.46
CA LYS A 6 3.32 -9.48 -8.60
C LYS A 6 4.69 -9.74 -8.01
N THR A 7 4.72 -10.03 -6.72
CA THR A 7 5.96 -10.34 -6.00
C THR A 7 5.77 -11.65 -5.24
N ILE A 8 6.69 -12.58 -5.44
CA ILE A 8 6.69 -13.88 -4.75
C ILE A 8 7.72 -13.83 -3.63
N ILE A 9 7.29 -14.12 -2.40
CA ILE A 9 8.17 -14.23 -1.25
C ILE A 9 8.18 -15.70 -0.82
N ARG A 10 9.32 -16.35 -0.94
CA ARG A 10 9.45 -17.79 -0.68
C ARG A 10 9.87 -18.05 0.77
N ASN A 11 9.44 -19.21 1.28
CA ASN A 11 9.86 -19.70 2.60
C ASN A 11 9.50 -18.75 3.75
N VAL A 12 8.40 -18.02 3.62
CA VAL A 12 7.87 -17.12 4.63
C VAL A 12 6.40 -17.43 4.83
N SER A 13 5.94 -17.43 6.07
CA SER A 13 4.52 -17.62 6.35
C SER A 13 3.70 -16.45 5.77
N PRO A 14 2.60 -16.72 5.05
CA PRO A 14 1.72 -15.65 4.58
C PRO A 14 1.23 -14.74 5.71
N MET A 15 0.99 -15.29 6.90
CA MET A 15 0.57 -14.49 8.05
C MET A 15 1.65 -13.51 8.51
N ASP A 16 2.92 -13.85 8.37
CA ASP A 16 4.00 -12.92 8.70
C ASP A 16 4.02 -11.75 7.73
N VAL A 17 3.76 -12.01 6.45
CA VAL A 17 3.63 -10.94 5.45
C VAL A 17 2.42 -10.06 5.76
N VAL A 18 1.29 -10.66 6.09
CA VAL A 18 0.07 -9.94 6.49
C VAL A 18 0.35 -9.02 7.68
N ARG A 19 1.06 -9.52 8.70
CA ARG A 19 1.41 -8.71 9.87
C ARG A 19 2.27 -7.51 9.50
N CYS A 20 3.17 -7.67 8.54
CA CYS A 20 4.00 -6.55 8.08
C CYS A 20 3.17 -5.40 7.53
N PHE A 21 2.11 -5.69 6.78
CA PHE A 21 1.22 -4.64 6.27
C PHE A 21 0.47 -3.88 7.37
N HIS A 22 0.36 -4.45 8.57
CA HIS A 22 -0.26 -3.79 9.71
C HIS A 22 0.76 -3.03 10.57
N SER A 23 2.04 -3.04 10.21
CA SER A 23 3.12 -2.48 11.03
C SER A 23 3.60 -1.14 10.51
N HIS A 24 3.51 -0.10 11.34
CA HIS A 24 4.06 1.22 11.01
C HIS A 24 5.58 1.15 10.80
N LYS A 25 6.28 0.37 11.61
CA LYS A 25 7.72 0.21 11.47
C LYS A 25 8.11 -0.40 10.13
N PHE A 26 7.31 -1.33 9.62
CA PHE A 26 7.55 -1.93 8.31
C PHE A 26 7.35 -0.92 7.19
N ILE A 27 6.32 -0.08 7.28
CA ILE A 27 6.08 0.98 6.30
C ILE A 27 7.24 1.98 6.32
N GLU A 28 7.74 2.35 7.50
CA GLU A 28 8.93 3.20 7.61
C GLU A 28 10.15 2.54 6.97
N PHE A 29 10.34 1.24 7.18
CA PHE A 29 11.44 0.50 6.57
C PHE A 29 11.38 0.52 5.05
N LEU A 30 10.18 0.36 4.47
CA LEU A 30 10.01 0.37 3.02
C LEU A 30 10.36 1.71 2.38
N THR A 31 10.23 2.80 3.13
CA THR A 31 10.54 4.14 2.62
C THR A 31 11.94 4.62 2.99
N LEU A 32 12.70 3.80 3.73
CA LEU A 32 14.04 4.14 4.18
C LEU A 32 14.96 4.36 2.97
N GLY A 33 15.71 5.47 3.00
CA GLY A 33 16.63 5.82 1.91
C GLY A 33 15.95 6.43 0.68
N GLN A 34 14.62 6.57 0.70
CA GLN A 34 13.88 7.23 -0.37
C GLN A 34 13.45 8.63 0.06
N PRO A 35 13.26 9.56 -0.88
CA PRO A 35 12.81 10.92 -0.54
C PRO A 35 11.31 10.94 -0.23
N VAL A 36 10.89 10.16 0.74
CA VAL A 36 9.50 10.02 1.16
C VAL A 36 9.42 10.18 2.67
N LYS A 37 8.44 10.95 3.14
CA LYS A 37 8.14 11.09 4.56
C LYS A 37 6.73 10.60 4.81
N ILE A 38 6.56 9.74 5.81
CA ILE A 38 5.25 9.33 6.28
C ILE A 38 4.79 10.39 7.28
N GLU A 39 3.82 11.22 6.88
CA GLU A 39 3.29 12.28 7.75
C GLU A 39 2.29 11.71 8.76
N SER A 40 1.48 10.76 8.32
CA SER A 40 0.49 10.11 9.18
C SER A 40 0.15 8.74 8.60
N TRP A 41 0.04 7.76 9.49
CA TRP A 41 -0.38 6.42 9.10
C TRP A 41 -1.14 5.80 10.28
N LYS A 42 -2.41 5.46 10.07
CA LYS A 42 -3.30 4.98 11.12
C LYS A 42 -3.67 3.51 10.98
N GLY A 43 -3.07 2.81 10.04
CA GLY A 43 -3.38 1.43 9.74
C GLY A 43 -3.99 1.28 8.36
N ILE A 44 -4.39 0.05 8.04
CA ILE A 44 -4.92 -0.30 6.71
C ILE A 44 -6.40 -0.68 6.76
N ASP A 45 -7.02 -0.65 7.92
CA ASP A 45 -8.45 -0.96 8.07
C ASP A 45 -9.30 0.10 7.38
N ASN A 46 -10.56 -0.22 7.14
CA ASN A 46 -11.50 0.69 6.48
C ASN A 46 -11.55 2.06 7.16
N ASN A 47 -11.57 3.10 6.34
CA ASN A 47 -11.65 4.50 6.74
C ASN A 47 -10.39 5.02 7.46
N LYS A 48 -9.32 4.25 7.53
CA LYS A 48 -8.05 4.73 8.06
C LYS A 48 -7.30 5.51 6.99
N GLU A 49 -6.82 6.68 7.34
CA GLU A 49 -6.11 7.56 6.42
C GLU A 49 -4.60 7.45 6.59
N ALA A 50 -3.88 7.72 5.51
CA ALA A 50 -2.43 7.86 5.52
C ALA A 50 -2.04 9.06 4.67
N SER A 51 -1.02 9.79 5.11
CA SER A 51 -0.51 10.97 4.43
C SER A 51 0.98 10.85 4.26
N PHE A 52 1.45 11.21 3.06
CA PHE A 52 2.85 11.12 2.70
C PHE A 52 3.31 12.42 2.05
N SER A 53 4.58 12.74 2.23
CA SER A 53 5.27 13.76 1.43
C SER A 53 6.40 13.08 0.69
N PHE A 54 6.60 13.44 -0.55
CA PHE A 54 7.73 12.94 -1.33
C PHE A 54 8.35 14.08 -2.13
N TRP A 55 9.65 13.93 -2.45
CA TRP A 55 10.37 14.96 -3.20
C TRP A 55 10.42 14.61 -4.67
N PHE A 56 9.86 15.50 -5.49
CA PHE A 56 9.94 15.44 -6.95
C PHE A 56 9.84 16.88 -7.48
N PHE A 57 11.00 17.48 -7.73
CA PHE A 57 11.09 18.92 -8.06
C PHE A 57 10.37 19.79 -7.00
N GLY A 58 10.60 19.48 -5.73
CA GLY A 58 9.93 20.07 -4.58
C GLY A 58 9.15 19.03 -3.80
N TRP A 59 8.75 19.36 -2.57
CA TRP A 59 7.96 18.48 -1.75
C TRP A 59 6.51 18.45 -2.24
N ARG A 60 6.00 17.25 -2.49
CA ARG A 60 4.61 17.01 -2.90
C ARG A 60 3.91 16.21 -1.83
N LYS A 61 2.64 16.50 -1.63
CA LYS A 61 1.82 15.78 -0.64
C LYS A 61 0.83 14.86 -1.33
N MET A 62 0.57 13.73 -0.68
CA MET A 62 -0.44 12.78 -1.10
C MET A 62 -1.09 12.20 0.14
N SER A 63 -2.41 12.09 0.15
CA SER A 63 -3.09 11.36 1.20
C SER A 63 -4.07 10.38 0.60
N VAL A 64 -4.28 9.28 1.31
CA VAL A 64 -5.17 8.20 0.90
C VAL A 64 -6.05 7.79 2.06
N VAL A 65 -7.18 7.17 1.73
CA VAL A 65 -8.02 6.48 2.70
C VAL A 65 -8.07 5.00 2.32
N HIS A 66 -8.05 4.13 3.30
CA HIS A 66 -8.13 2.70 3.09
C HIS A 66 -9.59 2.25 3.01
N GLU A 67 -9.89 1.40 2.04
CA GLU A 67 -11.24 0.87 1.79
C GLU A 67 -11.18 -0.61 1.47
N ASN A 68 -12.33 -1.28 1.55
CA ASN A 68 -12.50 -2.67 1.13
C ASN A 68 -11.51 -3.62 1.80
N TYR A 69 -11.27 -3.40 3.09
CA TYR A 69 -10.40 -4.24 3.89
C TYR A 69 -11.02 -5.60 4.11
N ILE A 70 -10.29 -6.65 3.72
CA ILE A 70 -10.68 -8.05 3.92
C ILE A 70 -9.49 -8.78 4.51
N LEU A 71 -9.69 -9.38 5.66
CA LEU A 71 -8.72 -10.30 6.26
C LEU A 71 -9.44 -11.61 6.56
N ASN A 72 -9.04 -12.68 5.89
CA ASN A 72 -9.63 -13.99 6.03
C ASN A 72 -8.52 -15.04 6.02
N ARG A 73 -8.22 -15.60 7.19
CA ARG A 73 -7.10 -16.53 7.39
C ARG A 73 -5.80 -15.89 6.92
N GLU A 74 -5.18 -16.43 5.87
CA GLU A 74 -3.90 -15.97 5.32
C GLU A 74 -4.08 -15.06 4.10
N TYR A 75 -5.30 -14.59 3.86
CA TYR A 75 -5.63 -13.70 2.73
C TYR A 75 -5.91 -12.31 3.26
N LEU A 76 -5.21 -11.31 2.69
CA LEU A 76 -5.43 -9.90 2.98
C LEU A 76 -5.67 -9.16 1.67
N SER A 77 -6.67 -8.30 1.66
CA SER A 77 -6.91 -7.38 0.54
C SER A 77 -7.39 -6.06 1.08
N PHE A 78 -6.86 -4.97 0.56
CA PHE A 78 -7.34 -3.62 0.87
C PHE A 78 -6.97 -2.66 -0.26
N GLU A 79 -7.63 -1.52 -0.30
CA GLU A 79 -7.40 -0.51 -1.31
C GLU A 79 -7.01 0.82 -0.66
N ASP A 80 -6.07 1.52 -1.29
CA ASP A 80 -5.76 2.91 -1.01
C ASP A 80 -6.45 3.74 -2.06
N LYS A 81 -7.36 4.62 -1.63
CA LYS A 81 -8.05 5.55 -2.52
C LYS A 81 -7.51 6.94 -2.29
N GLY A 82 -7.09 7.61 -3.35
CA GLY A 82 -6.54 8.95 -3.26
C GLY A 82 -7.54 9.98 -2.77
N LEU A 83 -7.17 10.77 -1.78
CA LEU A 83 -7.93 11.92 -1.27
C LEU A 83 -7.30 13.21 -1.74
N ILE A 84 -5.98 13.36 -1.54
CA ILE A 84 -5.19 14.50 -2.02
C ILE A 84 -4.16 13.92 -2.95
N LEU A 85 -4.17 14.35 -4.21
CA LEU A 85 -3.33 13.78 -5.26
C LEU A 85 -2.44 14.86 -5.87
N PRO A 86 -1.18 14.53 -6.17
CA PRO A 86 -0.27 15.46 -6.82
C PRO A 86 -0.48 15.49 -8.34
N PHE A 87 0.15 16.46 -9.01
CA PHE A 87 0.28 16.55 -10.46
C PHE A 87 -1.05 16.62 -11.23
N GLY A 88 -2.12 17.11 -10.59
CA GLY A 88 -3.41 17.22 -11.24
C GLY A 88 -4.12 15.90 -11.49
N LEU A 89 -3.67 14.82 -10.88
CA LEU A 89 -4.37 13.55 -10.97
C LEU A 89 -5.78 13.66 -10.39
N GLN A 90 -6.76 13.11 -11.07
CA GLN A 90 -8.15 13.14 -10.65
C GLN A 90 -8.58 11.87 -9.90
N GLY A 91 -7.87 10.78 -10.12
CA GLY A 91 -8.15 9.53 -9.43
C GLY A 91 -6.92 8.67 -9.28
N TRP A 92 -6.82 7.96 -8.17
CA TRP A 92 -5.77 7.02 -7.89
C TRP A 92 -6.29 5.96 -6.93
N THR A 93 -6.13 4.70 -7.32
CA THR A 93 -6.50 3.56 -6.49
C THR A 93 -5.39 2.54 -6.54
N HIS A 94 -4.99 2.03 -5.38
CA HIS A 94 -3.98 0.99 -5.26
C HIS A 94 -4.56 -0.16 -4.46
N ARG A 95 -4.77 -1.28 -5.10
CA ARG A 95 -5.24 -2.49 -4.43
C ARG A 95 -4.06 -3.37 -4.06
N HIS A 96 -3.98 -3.73 -2.80
CA HIS A 96 -2.98 -4.64 -2.25
C HIS A 96 -3.64 -5.98 -1.95
N ILE A 97 -3.03 -7.06 -2.40
CA ILE A 97 -3.49 -8.43 -2.12
C ILE A 97 -2.30 -9.24 -1.61
N VAL A 98 -2.49 -9.93 -0.51
CA VAL A 98 -1.52 -10.91 0.02
C VAL A 98 -2.24 -12.24 0.14
N LYS A 99 -1.69 -13.30 -0.43
CA LYS A 99 -2.27 -14.63 -0.35
C LYS A 99 -1.19 -15.70 -0.33
N PRO A 100 -1.53 -16.92 0.17
CA PRO A 100 -0.60 -18.04 0.11
C PRO A 100 -0.22 -18.38 -1.33
N TYR A 101 1.03 -18.76 -1.53
CA TYR A 101 1.52 -19.17 -2.83
C TYR A 101 2.69 -20.12 -2.63
N GLU A 102 2.53 -21.39 -3.02
CA GLU A 102 3.57 -22.42 -2.85
C GLU A 102 4.06 -22.47 -1.40
N SER A 103 5.38 -22.30 -1.20
CA SER A 103 6.01 -22.32 0.14
C SER A 103 6.04 -20.98 0.83
N GLY A 104 5.34 -19.98 0.31
CA GLY A 104 5.40 -18.62 0.83
C GLY A 104 4.15 -17.82 0.53
N ALA A 105 4.34 -16.57 0.09
CA ALA A 105 3.25 -15.65 -0.16
C ALA A 105 3.40 -14.98 -1.52
N LEU A 106 2.27 -14.60 -2.11
CA LEU A 106 2.19 -13.79 -3.30
C LEU A 106 1.60 -12.43 -2.92
N ILE A 107 2.31 -11.37 -3.27
CA ILE A 107 1.83 -10.00 -3.12
C ILE A 107 1.45 -9.50 -4.50
N ILE A 108 0.23 -8.99 -4.64
CA ILE A 108 -0.26 -8.42 -5.88
C ILE A 108 -0.59 -6.96 -5.63
N ASP A 109 -0.01 -6.08 -6.44
CA ASP A 109 -0.28 -4.65 -6.42
C ASP A 109 -0.94 -4.27 -7.73
N GLN A 110 -2.14 -3.68 -7.65
CA GLN A 110 -2.90 -3.22 -8.81
C GLN A 110 -3.13 -1.72 -8.67
N ILE A 111 -2.62 -0.95 -9.60
CA ILE A 111 -2.71 0.52 -9.58
C ILE A 111 -3.55 0.98 -10.75
N HIS A 112 -4.50 1.88 -10.46
CA HIS A 112 -5.33 2.54 -11.45
C HIS A 112 -5.21 4.05 -11.29
N LEU A 113 -4.86 4.73 -12.37
CA LEU A 113 -4.68 6.18 -12.41
C LEU A 113 -5.68 6.82 -13.36
N GLU A 114 -6.26 7.94 -12.95
CA GLU A 114 -7.09 8.80 -13.79
C GLU A 114 -6.48 10.20 -13.85
N GLU A 115 -6.28 10.64 -15.06
CA GLU A 115 -5.74 11.98 -15.32
C GLU A 115 -6.82 13.05 -15.45
#